data_b4848d142c9ac067df12d1c70b4acc0e
#
_entry.id   b4848d142c9ac067df12d1c70b4acc0e
#
_cell.length_a   1.000
_cell.length_b   1.000
_cell.length_c   1.000
_cell.angle_alpha   90.00
_cell.angle_beta   90.00
_cell.angle_gamma   90.00
#
_symmetry.space_group_name_H-M   'P 1'
#
loop_
_entity.id
_entity.type
_entity.pdbx_description
1 polymer ?
#
loop_
_entity_poly.entity_id
_entity_poly.type
_entity_poly.pdbx_seq_one_letter_code
_entity_poly.pdbx_strand_id
1 'polypeptide(L)'
;MRNIICLFTFFSIILPLSLSPAFASEKESVMILELSTGIVKIRLRDDLAPKHVERMKQLADLKFYDNIIFHRVIDGFMAQTGDPTGTGMGGSDYPDLRAEFSPEPFLRGTIGMARSRHPDSANSQFFICLEDAEFLNRQYTVFAEVIEGMEHVDAIAKGEPPEKPDYIVTMRPADTDDE
;
A
#
# COMPACT_ATOMS: atom_id res chain seq x y z
N MET A 1 69.73 -11.29 -53.02
CA MET A 1 69.01 -10.17 -52.32
C MET A 1 67.61 -10.60 -52.07
N ARG A 2 67.29 -10.98 -50.82
CA ARG A 2 65.99 -11.55 -50.47
C ARG A 2 65.24 -10.51 -49.58
N ASN A 3 64.17 -9.97 -50.18
CA ASN A 3 63.29 -9.04 -49.43
C ASN A 3 62.39 -9.82 -48.47
N ILE A 4 62.50 -9.55 -47.16
CA ILE A 4 61.66 -10.05 -46.14
C ILE A 4 60.54 -9.02 -45.92
N ILE A 5 59.31 -9.40 -46.31
CA ILE A 5 58.09 -8.61 -46.03
C ILE A 5 57.62 -9.00 -44.64
N CYS A 6 57.67 -8.05 -43.69
CA CYS A 6 57.15 -8.21 -42.36
C CYS A 6 55.65 -7.88 -42.38
N LEU A 7 54.80 -8.90 -42.16
CA LEU A 7 53.35 -8.75 -42.08
C LEU A 7 52.98 -8.42 -40.63
N PHE A 8 52.59 -7.17 -40.35
CA PHE A 8 52.03 -6.76 -39.08
C PHE A 8 50.55 -7.11 -39.03
N THR A 9 50.18 -8.16 -38.27
CA THR A 9 48.80 -8.47 -37.97
C THR A 9 48.30 -7.59 -36.79
N PHE A 10 47.40 -6.65 -37.10
CA PHE A 10 46.70 -5.87 -36.12
C PHE A 10 45.64 -6.78 -35.44
N PHE A 11 45.85 -7.14 -34.20
CA PHE A 11 44.88 -7.85 -33.35
C PHE A 11 43.96 -6.80 -32.75
N SER A 12 42.76 -6.65 -33.30
CA SER A 12 41.75 -5.72 -32.81
C SER A 12 41.04 -6.38 -31.62
N ILE A 13 41.35 -5.93 -30.38
CA ILE A 13 40.66 -6.37 -29.15
C ILE A 13 39.30 -5.68 -29.14
N ILE A 14 38.23 -6.42 -29.43
CA ILE A 14 36.85 -5.99 -29.21
C ILE A 14 36.54 -6.23 -27.76
N LEU A 15 36.50 -5.14 -26.96
CA LEU A 15 36.05 -5.15 -25.58
C LEU A 15 34.53 -5.26 -25.56
N PRO A 16 33.92 -6.28 -24.93
CA PRO A 16 32.48 -6.36 -24.82
C PRO A 16 31.97 -5.24 -23.94
N LEU A 17 31.15 -4.36 -24.49
CA LEU A 17 30.40 -3.34 -23.78
C LEU A 17 29.30 -4.05 -22.97
N SER A 18 29.54 -4.31 -21.68
CA SER A 18 28.54 -4.85 -20.77
C SER A 18 27.47 -3.77 -20.53
N LEU A 19 26.32 -3.89 -21.21
CA LEU A 19 25.13 -3.16 -20.84
C LEU A 19 24.64 -3.73 -19.51
N SER A 20 24.93 -3.04 -18.41
CA SER A 20 24.21 -3.26 -17.15
C SER A 20 22.76 -2.81 -17.36
N PRO A 21 21.76 -3.65 -17.05
CA PRO A 21 20.39 -3.18 -17.03
C PRO A 21 20.29 -2.08 -15.97
N ALA A 22 19.93 -0.87 -16.41
CA ALA A 22 19.52 0.18 -15.50
C ALA A 22 18.23 -0.33 -14.83
N PHE A 23 18.32 -0.72 -13.55
CA PHE A 23 17.13 -0.84 -12.70
C PHE A 23 16.52 0.56 -12.66
N ALA A 24 15.44 0.76 -13.41
CA ALA A 24 14.59 1.92 -13.19
C ALA A 24 14.14 1.82 -11.74
N SER A 25 14.52 2.80 -10.93
CA SER A 25 13.93 2.98 -9.60
C SER A 25 12.43 3.18 -9.83
N GLU A 26 11.63 2.17 -9.54
CA GLU A 26 10.19 2.30 -9.53
C GLU A 26 9.89 3.36 -8.46
N LYS A 27 9.33 4.50 -8.89
CA LYS A 27 9.00 5.58 -7.98
C LYS A 27 7.99 5.02 -6.97
N GLU A 28 8.38 4.94 -5.70
CA GLU A 28 7.50 4.46 -4.63
C GLU A 28 6.18 5.23 -4.66
N SER A 29 5.08 4.49 -4.66
CA SER A 29 3.74 5.06 -4.72
C SER A 29 3.29 5.39 -3.30
N VAL A 30 3.51 6.64 -2.88
CA VAL A 30 3.15 7.13 -1.53
C VAL A 30 1.83 7.88 -1.59
N MET A 31 0.98 7.68 -0.57
CA MET A 31 -0.23 8.46 -0.35
C MET A 31 -0.22 9.10 1.03
N ILE A 32 -0.86 10.25 1.11
CA ILE A 32 -1.19 10.94 2.35
C ILE A 32 -2.58 10.49 2.80
N LEU A 33 -2.65 9.98 4.01
CA LEU A 33 -3.87 9.68 4.74
C LEU A 33 -3.98 10.70 5.88
N GLU A 34 -4.72 11.78 5.67
CA GLU A 34 -4.98 12.78 6.68
C GLU A 34 -6.15 12.31 7.55
N LEU A 35 -5.88 12.15 8.83
CA LEU A 35 -6.85 11.73 9.85
C LEU A 35 -7.24 12.91 10.73
N SER A 36 -8.37 12.82 11.43
CA SER A 36 -8.73 13.76 12.51
C SER A 36 -7.68 13.85 13.62
N THR A 37 -6.84 12.82 13.75
CA THR A 37 -5.73 12.73 14.72
C THR A 37 -4.39 13.23 14.19
N GLY A 38 -4.23 13.40 12.87
CA GLY A 38 -3.00 13.88 12.23
C GLY A 38 -2.70 13.23 10.88
N ILE A 39 -1.51 13.51 10.36
CA ILE A 39 -1.11 13.06 9.01
C ILE A 39 -0.34 11.75 9.09
N VAL A 40 -0.72 10.80 8.23
CA VAL A 40 -0.08 9.49 8.08
C VAL A 40 0.38 9.34 6.63
N LYS A 41 1.66 8.97 6.41
CA LYS A 41 2.14 8.60 5.07
C LYS A 41 2.09 7.09 4.92
N ILE A 42 1.51 6.63 3.82
CA ILE A 42 1.42 5.20 3.50
C ILE A 42 2.11 4.92 2.16
N ARG A 43 2.87 3.85 2.12
CA ARG A 43 3.48 3.32 0.91
C ARG A 43 2.58 2.23 0.35
N LEU A 44 2.16 2.39 -0.90
CA LEU A 44 1.37 1.38 -1.59
C LEU A 44 2.28 0.25 -2.10
N ARG A 45 1.77 -0.97 -2.07
CA ARG A 45 2.47 -2.20 -2.45
C ARG A 45 1.88 -2.74 -3.76
N ASP A 46 2.12 -1.99 -4.85
CA ASP A 46 1.72 -2.40 -6.22
C ASP A 46 2.33 -3.76 -6.60
N ASP A 47 3.50 -4.08 -6.02
CA ASP A 47 4.20 -5.37 -6.18
C ASP A 47 3.44 -6.56 -5.59
N LEU A 48 2.64 -6.35 -4.54
CA LEU A 48 1.89 -7.40 -3.84
C LEU A 48 0.43 -7.49 -4.28
N ALA A 49 -0.22 -6.34 -4.47
CA ALA A 49 -1.66 -6.27 -4.66
C ALA A 49 -2.07 -5.18 -5.67
N PRO A 50 -1.67 -5.28 -6.95
CA PRO A 50 -1.86 -4.23 -7.95
C PRO A 50 -3.33 -3.84 -8.14
N LYS A 51 -4.27 -4.78 -8.07
CA LYS A 51 -5.70 -4.48 -8.23
C LYS A 51 -6.32 -3.76 -7.03
N HIS A 52 -5.85 -4.10 -5.83
CA HIS A 52 -6.28 -3.41 -4.62
C HIS A 52 -5.69 -2.00 -4.58
N VAL A 53 -4.42 -1.82 -4.92
CA VAL A 53 -3.78 -0.49 -5.01
C VAL A 53 -4.49 0.38 -6.06
N GLU A 54 -4.79 -0.16 -7.25
CA GLU A 54 -5.55 0.55 -8.29
C GLU A 54 -6.92 1.05 -7.74
N ARG A 55 -7.65 0.17 -7.02
CA ARG A 55 -8.94 0.52 -6.40
C ARG A 55 -8.79 1.63 -5.36
N MET A 56 -7.77 1.55 -4.49
CA MET A 56 -7.53 2.55 -3.45
C MET A 56 -7.24 3.92 -4.07
N LYS A 57 -6.40 3.98 -5.12
CA LYS A 57 -6.13 5.21 -5.87
C LYS A 57 -7.40 5.77 -6.50
N GLN A 58 -8.20 4.95 -7.19
CA GLN A 58 -9.47 5.36 -7.80
C GLN A 58 -10.44 5.96 -6.78
N LEU A 59 -10.59 5.34 -5.63
CA LEU A 59 -11.50 5.80 -4.57
C LEU A 59 -10.98 7.09 -3.92
N ALA A 60 -9.66 7.23 -3.75
CA ALA A 60 -9.04 8.45 -3.23
C ALA A 60 -9.23 9.63 -4.19
N ASP A 61 -9.03 9.44 -5.50
CA ASP A 61 -9.26 10.46 -6.53
C ASP A 61 -10.71 10.96 -6.56
N LEU A 62 -11.65 10.07 -6.26
CA LEU A 62 -13.09 10.39 -6.13
C LEU A 62 -13.45 11.01 -4.78
N LYS A 63 -12.47 11.19 -3.86
CA LYS A 63 -12.69 11.65 -2.49
C LYS A 63 -13.68 10.76 -1.71
N PHE A 64 -13.76 9.48 -2.09
CA PHE A 64 -14.68 8.53 -1.48
C PHE A 64 -14.43 8.38 0.02
N TYR A 65 -13.16 8.45 0.45
CA TYR A 65 -12.77 8.26 1.84
C TYR A 65 -12.99 9.48 2.73
N ASP A 66 -13.28 10.66 2.17
CA ASP A 66 -13.46 11.89 2.94
C ASP A 66 -14.61 11.74 3.94
N ASN A 67 -14.36 12.05 5.20
CA ASN A 67 -15.28 11.94 6.34
C ASN A 67 -15.73 10.51 6.71
N ILE A 68 -15.12 9.46 6.18
CA ILE A 68 -15.40 8.09 6.60
C ILE A 68 -14.77 7.83 7.96
N ILE A 69 -15.58 7.31 8.88
CA ILE A 69 -15.18 7.03 10.25
C ILE A 69 -14.41 5.71 10.38
N PHE A 70 -13.60 5.61 11.44
CA PHE A 70 -13.09 4.34 11.93
C PHE A 70 -14.17 3.67 12.77
N HIS A 71 -14.96 2.80 12.15
CA HIS A 71 -16.12 2.17 12.78
C HIS A 71 -15.78 0.97 13.67
N ARG A 72 -14.54 0.46 13.60
CA ARG A 72 -14.08 -0.68 14.40
C ARG A 72 -12.61 -0.53 14.73
N VAL A 73 -12.28 -0.30 15.99
CA VAL A 73 -10.91 -0.10 16.47
C VAL A 73 -10.68 -0.94 17.71
N ILE A 74 -9.88 -1.99 17.56
CA ILE A 74 -9.55 -2.92 18.65
C ILE A 74 -8.13 -2.63 19.12
N ASP A 75 -8.00 -2.27 20.39
CA ASP A 75 -6.70 -2.01 21.00
C ASP A 75 -5.79 -3.23 20.93
N GLY A 76 -4.51 -3.01 20.61
CA GLY A 76 -3.54 -4.08 20.40
C GLY A 76 -3.78 -4.96 19.17
N PHE A 77 -4.71 -4.57 18.26
CA PHE A 77 -4.95 -5.33 17.03
C PHE A 77 -5.00 -4.44 15.80
N MET A 78 -6.10 -3.72 15.53
CA MET A 78 -6.23 -2.94 14.30
C MET A 78 -7.25 -1.82 14.40
N ALA A 79 -7.15 -0.82 13.47
CA ALA A 79 -8.12 0.21 13.20
C ALA A 79 -8.73 0.02 11.82
N GLN A 80 -10.05 -0.22 11.72
CA GLN A 80 -10.77 -0.50 10.47
C GLN A 80 -11.68 0.65 10.08
N THR A 81 -11.69 0.97 8.78
CA THR A 81 -12.41 2.08 8.16
C THR A 81 -12.82 1.73 6.71
N GLY A 82 -13.24 2.72 5.92
CA GLY A 82 -13.53 2.57 4.48
C GLY A 82 -14.96 2.12 4.17
N ASP A 83 -15.84 2.14 5.16
CA ASP A 83 -17.29 1.95 4.99
C ASP A 83 -18.02 3.29 5.02
N PRO A 84 -18.62 3.75 3.90
CA PRO A 84 -19.33 5.03 3.87
C PRO A 84 -20.58 5.06 4.75
N THR A 85 -21.11 3.89 5.16
CA THR A 85 -22.27 3.80 6.05
C THR A 85 -21.88 3.81 7.53
N GLY A 86 -20.62 3.58 7.85
CA GLY A 86 -20.10 3.48 9.21
C GLY A 86 -20.57 2.27 10.01
N THR A 87 -21.24 1.30 9.39
CA THR A 87 -21.84 0.12 10.03
C THR A 87 -20.94 -1.12 10.00
N GLY A 88 -19.89 -1.09 9.18
CA GLY A 88 -19.06 -2.24 8.87
C GLY A 88 -19.61 -3.14 7.76
N MET A 89 -20.80 -2.82 7.21
CA MET A 89 -21.49 -3.65 6.21
C MET A 89 -21.51 -3.02 4.82
N GLY A 90 -21.13 -1.74 4.69
CA GLY A 90 -21.12 -1.01 3.43
C GLY A 90 -19.80 -1.11 2.67
N GLY A 91 -19.81 -0.54 1.45
CA GLY A 91 -18.67 -0.46 0.56
C GLY A 91 -18.92 0.53 -0.56
N SER A 92 -18.00 0.60 -1.52
CA SER A 92 -18.18 1.39 -2.73
C SER A 92 -19.13 0.68 -3.73
N ASP A 93 -19.62 1.43 -4.72
CA ASP A 93 -20.46 0.88 -5.80
C ASP A 93 -19.67 0.04 -6.83
N TYR A 94 -18.35 -0.06 -6.66
CA TYR A 94 -17.52 -0.89 -7.53
C TYR A 94 -17.67 -2.39 -7.20
N PRO A 95 -17.43 -3.28 -8.19
CA PRO A 95 -17.40 -4.72 -7.95
C PRO A 95 -16.35 -5.11 -6.90
N ASP A 96 -16.62 -6.19 -6.18
CA ASP A 96 -15.66 -6.78 -5.26
C ASP A 96 -14.38 -7.22 -5.97
N LEU A 97 -13.28 -7.21 -5.24
CA LEU A 97 -11.95 -7.59 -5.72
C LEU A 97 -11.63 -9.04 -5.36
N ARG A 98 -10.97 -9.72 -6.28
CA ARG A 98 -10.37 -11.03 -6.00
C ARG A 98 -9.17 -10.85 -5.07
N ALA A 99 -9.00 -11.80 -4.15
CA ALA A 99 -7.88 -11.77 -3.22
C ALA A 99 -6.52 -11.79 -3.93
N GLU A 100 -5.59 -10.97 -3.43
CA GLU A 100 -4.18 -10.92 -3.84
C GLU A 100 -3.31 -11.26 -2.62
N PHE A 101 -3.42 -12.52 -2.16
CA PHE A 101 -2.67 -12.97 -0.98
C PHE A 101 -1.18 -13.11 -1.28
N SER A 102 -0.37 -12.62 -0.37
CA SER A 102 1.10 -12.65 -0.46
C SER A 102 1.71 -13.34 0.77
N PRO A 103 3.00 -13.67 0.76
CA PRO A 103 3.72 -14.12 1.95
C PRO A 103 4.07 -12.99 2.92
N GLU A 104 3.80 -11.73 2.56
CA GLU A 104 4.09 -10.56 3.40
C GLU A 104 3.40 -10.68 4.75
N PRO A 105 4.11 -10.52 5.88
CA PRO A 105 3.52 -10.63 7.20
C PRO A 105 2.69 -9.41 7.57
N PHE A 106 1.63 -9.62 8.36
CA PHE A 106 0.90 -8.54 9.02
C PHE A 106 1.63 -8.14 10.31
N LEU A 107 2.50 -7.15 10.19
CA LEU A 107 3.18 -6.51 11.31
C LEU A 107 2.50 -5.18 11.65
N ARG A 108 2.88 -4.57 12.77
CA ARG A 108 2.46 -3.21 13.12
C ARG A 108 2.70 -2.24 11.94
N GLY A 109 1.68 -1.46 11.59
CA GLY A 109 1.70 -0.54 10.45
C GLY A 109 1.32 -1.16 9.09
N THR A 110 1.23 -2.49 8.97
CA THR A 110 0.74 -3.14 7.75
C THR A 110 -0.74 -2.80 7.54
N ILE A 111 -1.10 -2.51 6.28
CA ILE A 111 -2.47 -2.18 5.89
C ILE A 111 -3.02 -3.30 5.01
N GLY A 112 -4.12 -3.89 5.46
CA GLY A 112 -4.82 -4.98 4.79
C GLY A 112 -6.22 -4.62 4.36
N MET A 113 -6.71 -5.30 3.30
CA MET A 113 -8.11 -5.16 2.87
C MET A 113 -9.03 -5.96 3.77
N ALA A 114 -10.05 -5.30 4.31
CA ALA A 114 -11.14 -5.97 4.98
C ALA A 114 -12.04 -6.69 3.96
N ARG A 115 -12.66 -7.79 4.39
CA ARG A 115 -13.52 -8.61 3.55
C ARG A 115 -14.58 -9.36 4.38
N SER A 116 -15.59 -9.88 3.72
CA SER A 116 -16.53 -10.82 4.32
C SER A 116 -15.90 -12.22 4.50
N ARG A 117 -16.71 -13.25 4.70
CA ARG A 117 -16.21 -14.65 4.76
C ARG A 117 -15.60 -15.13 3.44
N HIS A 118 -16.11 -14.61 2.31
CA HIS A 118 -15.58 -14.98 0.99
C HIS A 118 -14.24 -14.27 0.75
N PRO A 119 -13.18 -14.97 0.34
CA PRO A 119 -11.88 -14.35 0.08
C PRO A 119 -11.94 -13.22 -0.96
N ASP A 120 -12.73 -13.39 -2.01
CA ASP A 120 -12.89 -12.48 -3.13
C ASP A 120 -14.05 -11.49 -2.88
N SER A 121 -14.10 -10.88 -1.69
CA SER A 121 -15.14 -9.91 -1.30
C SER A 121 -14.59 -8.61 -0.74
N ALA A 122 -13.32 -8.33 -0.97
CA ALA A 122 -12.75 -7.04 -0.65
C ALA A 122 -13.34 -5.95 -1.56
N ASN A 123 -13.57 -4.75 -1.03
CA ASN A 123 -14.19 -3.65 -1.79
C ASN A 123 -13.50 -2.31 -1.53
N SER A 124 -13.91 -1.58 -0.48
CA SER A 124 -13.34 -0.28 -0.07
C SER A 124 -12.84 -0.28 1.36
N GLN A 125 -13.29 -1.21 2.22
CA GLN A 125 -12.88 -1.26 3.61
C GLN A 125 -11.46 -1.78 3.77
N PHE A 126 -10.70 -1.15 4.66
CA PHE A 126 -9.34 -1.57 5.00
C PHE A 126 -9.07 -1.40 6.50
N PHE A 127 -8.00 -2.01 6.97
CA PHE A 127 -7.56 -1.88 8.34
C PHE A 127 -6.05 -1.65 8.43
N ILE A 128 -5.63 -0.94 9.47
CA ILE A 128 -4.24 -0.67 9.81
C ILE A 128 -3.91 -1.46 11.07
N CYS A 129 -2.89 -2.31 11.04
CA CYS A 129 -2.46 -3.08 12.20
C CYS A 129 -1.80 -2.16 13.25
N LEU A 130 -2.30 -2.21 14.48
CA LEU A 130 -1.74 -1.50 15.64
C LEU A 130 -0.61 -2.29 16.30
N GLU A 131 -0.64 -3.60 16.18
CA GLU A 131 0.38 -4.54 16.63
C GLU A 131 0.53 -5.67 15.60
N ASP A 132 1.49 -6.57 15.80
CA ASP A 132 1.71 -7.72 14.93
C ASP A 132 0.51 -8.68 14.96
N ALA A 133 0.03 -9.07 13.78
CA ALA A 133 -1.16 -9.88 13.59
C ALA A 133 -0.90 -11.08 12.66
N GLU A 134 0.11 -11.89 12.98
CA GLU A 134 0.58 -13.01 12.14
C GLU A 134 -0.53 -14.02 11.78
N PHE A 135 -1.60 -14.11 12.58
CA PHE A 135 -2.76 -14.96 12.29
C PHE A 135 -3.54 -14.53 11.04
N LEU A 136 -3.30 -13.32 10.51
CA LEU A 136 -3.86 -12.83 9.24
C LEU A 136 -3.01 -13.20 8.02
N ASN A 137 -1.79 -13.66 8.23
CA ASN A 137 -0.84 -13.97 7.15
C ASN A 137 -1.45 -14.94 6.14
N ARG A 138 -1.31 -14.62 4.85
CA ARG A 138 -1.82 -15.41 3.71
C ARG A 138 -3.35 -15.59 3.69
N GLN A 139 -4.10 -14.88 4.54
CA GLN A 139 -5.55 -14.92 4.61
C GLN A 139 -6.20 -13.59 4.25
N TYR A 140 -5.42 -12.50 4.27
CA TYR A 140 -5.84 -11.18 3.86
C TYR A 140 -4.85 -10.59 2.87
N THR A 141 -5.31 -9.65 2.03
CA THR A 141 -4.47 -8.95 1.06
C THR A 141 -3.78 -7.78 1.73
N VAL A 142 -2.45 -7.79 1.75
CA VAL A 142 -1.62 -6.63 2.09
C VAL A 142 -1.51 -5.75 0.86
N PHE A 143 -1.88 -4.47 0.95
CA PHE A 143 -1.79 -3.54 -0.17
C PHE A 143 -0.99 -2.26 0.13
N ALA A 144 -0.69 -2.00 1.41
CA ALA A 144 0.08 -0.83 1.83
C ALA A 144 0.73 -1.04 3.20
N GLU A 145 1.57 -0.09 3.60
CA GLU A 145 2.16 0.01 4.92
C GLU A 145 2.31 1.47 5.35
N VAL A 146 2.20 1.73 6.64
CA VAL A 146 2.48 3.05 7.22
C VAL A 146 3.99 3.25 7.27
N ILE A 147 4.48 4.35 6.70
CA ILE A 147 5.90 4.72 6.71
C ILE A 147 6.21 5.90 7.63
N GLU A 148 5.21 6.77 7.89
CA GLU A 148 5.31 7.89 8.84
C GLU A 148 3.94 8.13 9.51
N GLY A 149 3.94 8.66 10.74
CA GLY A 149 2.72 9.09 11.44
C GLY A 149 1.95 7.97 12.13
N MET A 150 2.58 6.85 12.46
CA MET A 150 1.92 5.73 13.15
C MET A 150 1.35 6.14 14.52
N GLU A 151 1.92 7.14 15.19
CA GLU A 151 1.40 7.74 16.42
C GLU A 151 0.00 8.34 16.26
N HIS A 152 -0.34 8.84 15.07
CA HIS A 152 -1.67 9.35 14.76
C HIS A 152 -2.70 8.22 14.59
N VAL A 153 -2.24 7.06 14.09
CA VAL A 153 -3.08 5.84 14.02
C VAL A 153 -3.33 5.29 15.44
N ASP A 154 -2.32 5.30 16.31
CA ASP A 154 -2.46 4.88 17.71
C ASP A 154 -3.45 5.75 18.49
N ALA A 155 -3.51 7.04 18.17
CA ALA A 155 -4.39 8.02 18.81
C ALA A 155 -5.87 7.85 18.45
N ILE A 156 -6.22 7.05 17.42
CA ILE A 156 -7.61 6.79 17.02
C ILE A 156 -8.38 6.17 18.20
N ALA A 157 -9.57 6.71 18.46
CA ALA A 157 -10.45 6.26 19.52
C ALA A 157 -10.82 4.78 19.37
N LYS A 158 -10.69 4.01 20.45
CA LYS A 158 -10.98 2.57 20.50
C LYS A 158 -12.47 2.30 20.68
N GLY A 159 -12.96 1.22 20.07
CA GLY A 159 -14.36 0.76 20.19
C GLY A 159 -14.88 0.07 18.93
N GLU A 160 -16.03 -0.61 19.05
CA GLU A 160 -16.70 -1.36 17.99
C GLU A 160 -18.23 -1.05 17.94
N PRO A 161 -18.67 0.17 17.53
CA PRO A 161 -17.89 1.34 17.15
C PRO A 161 -17.40 2.16 18.36
N PRO A 162 -16.39 3.05 18.16
CA PRO A 162 -16.03 4.03 19.19
C PRO A 162 -17.21 4.96 19.53
N GLU A 163 -17.27 5.45 20.78
CA GLU A 163 -18.33 6.40 21.20
C GLU A 163 -18.24 7.73 20.42
N LYS A 164 -17.03 8.19 20.13
CA LYS A 164 -16.72 9.35 19.27
C LYS A 164 -15.68 8.92 18.26
N PRO A 165 -16.10 8.39 17.10
CA PRO A 165 -15.18 7.89 16.10
C PRO A 165 -14.32 9.00 15.52
N ASP A 166 -13.03 8.72 15.35
CA ASP A 166 -12.16 9.47 14.47
C ASP A 166 -12.47 9.12 13.01
N TYR A 167 -12.01 9.96 12.08
CA TYR A 167 -12.35 9.85 10.67
C TYR A 167 -11.19 10.25 9.76
N ILE A 168 -11.29 9.85 8.51
CA ILE A 168 -10.40 10.28 7.44
C ILE A 168 -10.84 11.68 6.99
N VAL A 169 -9.95 12.67 7.09
CA VAL A 169 -10.16 14.01 6.53
C VAL A 169 -10.07 13.95 5.03
N THR A 170 -8.98 13.36 4.50
CA THR A 170 -8.80 13.07 3.08
C THR A 170 -7.75 11.99 2.86
N MET A 171 -7.82 11.32 1.71
CA MET A 171 -6.80 10.44 1.19
C MET A 171 -6.40 10.90 -0.21
N ARG A 172 -5.11 11.13 -0.45
CA ARG A 172 -4.60 11.63 -1.74
C ARG A 172 -3.19 11.13 -2.03
N PRO A 173 -2.74 11.13 -3.30
CA PRO A 173 -1.33 10.95 -3.61
C PRO A 173 -0.45 11.97 -2.87
N ALA A 174 0.77 11.57 -2.50
CA ALA A 174 1.76 12.51 -1.98
C ALA A 174 2.30 13.36 -3.13
N ASP A 175 2.33 14.68 -2.91
CA ASP A 175 2.93 15.64 -3.81
C ASP A 175 4.40 15.89 -3.43
N THR A 176 5.16 16.59 -4.30
CA THR A 176 6.56 16.97 -4.03
C THR A 176 6.72 17.87 -2.82
N ASP A 177 5.66 18.52 -2.37
CA ASP A 177 5.65 19.42 -1.20
C ASP A 177 5.41 18.64 0.13
N ASP A 178 5.13 17.35 0.05
CA ASP A 178 4.93 16.46 1.21
C ASP A 178 6.23 15.71 1.63
N GLU A 179 7.37 15.96 0.93
CA GLU A 179 8.68 15.36 1.20
C GLU A 179 9.49 16.07 2.29
#